data_e8cd5c97bd653545db4a5f618d37a04a
#
_entry.id   e8cd5c97bd653545db4a5f618d37a04a
#
_cell.length_a   1.000
_cell.length_b   1.000
_cell.length_c   1.000
_cell.angle_alpha   90.00
_cell.angle_beta   90.00
_cell.angle_gamma   90.00
#
_symmetry.space_group_name_H-M   'P 1'
#
loop_
_entity.id
_entity.type
_entity.pdbx_description
1 polymer ?
#
loop_
_entity_poly.entity_id
_entity_poly.type
_entity_poly.pdbx_seq_one_letter_code
_entity_poly.pdbx_strand_id
1 'polypeptide(L)'
;MNNEHDPRWAAIIARDAKADTLFVYGVKTTGVYCRPSSASRLPRPQNIEFFDTPEQAEAAGYRPSKRAAGDQTQLAAHHAHLVATACRYIEQAETPPSLDEVARLAGLSAFHFHRVFKAITGLTPKGYASALRARKIRDGLLNEHSVTDALYDAGFNSNSRFYESADQLLGMTPTDYRAGGTNSEIRFAVGQCSLGAILVAQSQRGVCAILLGDDPDKLVRDLQDQFAQAQLVGADRHFEQLIAQVVGFIEAPALGLDLPLDLRGTAFQERVWRALRDI
;
A
#
# COMPACT_ATOMS: atom_id res chain seq x y z
N MET A 1 -30.95 16.72 -17.91
CA MET A 1 -29.80 17.37 -18.54
C MET A 1 -29.51 16.64 -19.83
N ASN A 2 -29.22 17.32 -20.92
CA ASN A 2 -28.84 16.66 -22.17
C ASN A 2 -27.31 16.40 -22.13
N ASN A 3 -26.91 15.15 -22.07
CA ASN A 3 -25.52 14.76 -21.96
C ASN A 3 -24.75 14.76 -23.30
N GLU A 4 -25.37 15.24 -24.38
CA GLU A 4 -24.74 15.28 -25.72
C GLU A 4 -23.51 16.19 -25.79
N HIS A 5 -23.46 17.23 -24.94
CA HIS A 5 -22.33 18.16 -24.88
C HIS A 5 -21.29 17.80 -23.81
N ASP A 6 -21.51 16.74 -23.02
CA ASP A 6 -20.52 16.26 -22.05
C ASP A 6 -19.37 15.57 -22.81
N PRO A 7 -18.11 15.95 -22.58
CA PRO A 7 -16.95 15.35 -23.28
C PRO A 7 -16.86 13.83 -23.07
N ARG A 8 -17.41 13.29 -21.96
CA ARG A 8 -17.47 11.84 -21.69
C ARG A 8 -18.39 11.11 -22.66
N TRP A 9 -19.39 11.78 -23.24
CA TRP A 9 -20.27 11.21 -24.25
C TRP A 9 -19.50 10.81 -25.52
N ALA A 10 -18.54 11.62 -25.94
CA ALA A 10 -17.69 11.32 -27.09
C ALA A 10 -16.88 10.02 -26.89
N ALA A 11 -16.38 9.79 -25.68
CA ALA A 11 -15.66 8.56 -25.33
C ALA A 11 -16.56 7.30 -25.41
N ILE A 12 -17.84 7.42 -25.02
CA ILE A 12 -18.82 6.33 -25.14
C ILE A 12 -19.10 6.01 -26.62
N ILE A 13 -19.29 7.04 -27.46
CA ILE A 13 -19.52 6.86 -28.91
C ILE A 13 -18.32 6.18 -29.56
N ALA A 14 -17.11 6.65 -29.21
CA ALA A 14 -15.86 6.10 -29.75
C ALA A 14 -15.50 4.71 -29.16
N ARG A 15 -16.20 4.25 -28.13
CA ARG A 15 -15.87 3.05 -27.34
C ARG A 15 -14.42 3.08 -26.87
N ASP A 16 -14.01 4.21 -26.32
CA ASP A 16 -12.63 4.44 -25.93
C ASP A 16 -12.27 3.67 -24.65
N ALA A 17 -11.48 2.60 -24.82
CA ALA A 17 -11.00 1.78 -23.72
C ALA A 17 -10.08 2.57 -22.73
N LYS A 18 -9.44 3.65 -23.18
CA LYS A 18 -8.65 4.51 -22.30
C LYS A 18 -9.51 5.27 -21.30
N ALA A 19 -10.77 5.54 -21.66
CA ALA A 19 -11.72 6.18 -20.78
C ALA A 19 -12.36 5.25 -19.74
N ASP A 20 -12.16 3.93 -19.85
CA ASP A 20 -12.70 2.92 -18.91
C ASP A 20 -12.20 3.08 -17.47
N THR A 21 -11.04 3.71 -17.32
CA THR A 21 -10.43 3.99 -16.01
C THR A 21 -10.90 5.30 -15.41
N LEU A 22 -11.53 6.16 -16.21
CA LEU A 22 -11.88 7.52 -15.81
C LEU A 22 -13.31 7.64 -15.28
N PHE A 23 -14.26 6.88 -15.86
CA PHE A 23 -15.66 6.94 -15.47
C PHE A 23 -16.45 5.70 -15.92
N VAL A 24 -17.64 5.53 -15.35
CA VAL A 24 -18.69 4.62 -15.82
C VAL A 24 -19.96 5.38 -16.09
N TYR A 25 -20.86 4.83 -16.90
CA TYR A 25 -22.17 5.44 -17.15
C TYR A 25 -23.30 4.47 -16.84
N GLY A 26 -24.27 4.93 -16.07
CA GLY A 26 -25.53 4.23 -15.77
C GLY A 26 -26.56 4.48 -16.86
N VAL A 27 -27.25 3.43 -17.29
CA VAL A 27 -28.36 3.51 -18.24
C VAL A 27 -29.68 3.46 -17.46
N LYS A 28 -30.35 4.61 -17.31
CA LYS A 28 -31.56 4.79 -16.49
C LYS A 28 -32.69 3.82 -16.84
N THR A 29 -32.84 3.49 -18.12
CA THR A 29 -33.90 2.61 -18.61
C THR A 29 -33.69 1.14 -18.25
N THR A 30 -32.47 0.72 -17.95
CA THR A 30 -32.12 -0.69 -17.67
C THR A 30 -31.61 -0.90 -16.25
N GLY A 31 -31.26 0.17 -15.52
CA GLY A 31 -30.67 0.10 -14.20
C GLY A 31 -29.28 -0.56 -14.20
N VAL A 32 -28.56 -0.48 -15.33
CA VAL A 32 -27.26 -1.13 -15.50
C VAL A 32 -26.22 -0.06 -15.77
N TYR A 33 -25.03 -0.17 -15.15
CA TYR A 33 -23.91 0.66 -15.54
C TYR A 33 -22.93 -0.11 -16.45
N CYS A 34 -22.29 0.65 -17.34
CA CYS A 34 -21.33 0.17 -18.33
C CYS A 34 -20.08 1.06 -18.34
N ARG A 35 -19.02 0.56 -18.95
CA ARG A 35 -17.81 1.35 -19.26
C ARG A 35 -17.90 1.91 -20.67
N PRO A 36 -17.14 2.98 -20.97
CA PRO A 36 -17.09 3.58 -22.31
C PRO A 36 -16.85 2.57 -23.43
N SER A 37 -15.90 1.63 -23.26
CA SER A 37 -15.57 0.62 -24.28
C SER A 37 -16.60 -0.50 -24.43
N SER A 38 -17.58 -0.57 -23.52
CA SER A 38 -18.56 -1.66 -23.50
C SER A 38 -19.24 -1.89 -24.86
N ALA A 39 -19.29 -3.14 -25.31
CA ALA A 39 -19.96 -3.55 -26.56
C ALA A 39 -21.50 -3.52 -26.45
N SER A 40 -22.07 -2.88 -25.45
CA SER A 40 -23.49 -2.72 -25.30
C SER A 40 -24.09 -1.79 -26.38
N ARG A 41 -25.39 -1.91 -26.62
CA ARG A 41 -26.10 -0.97 -27.52
C ARG A 41 -25.97 0.44 -26.97
N LEU A 42 -25.60 1.40 -27.83
CA LEU A 42 -25.46 2.81 -27.45
C LEU A 42 -26.80 3.33 -26.90
N PRO A 43 -26.87 3.78 -25.65
CA PRO A 43 -28.08 4.38 -25.09
C PRO A 43 -28.32 5.78 -25.66
N ARG A 44 -29.53 6.32 -25.49
CA ARG A 44 -29.77 7.73 -25.81
C ARG A 44 -29.11 8.63 -24.76
N PRO A 45 -28.53 9.78 -25.13
CA PRO A 45 -27.80 10.67 -24.20
C PRO A 45 -28.59 11.07 -22.96
N GLN A 46 -29.91 11.30 -23.12
CA GLN A 46 -30.81 11.68 -22.02
C GLN A 46 -31.04 10.57 -20.99
N ASN A 47 -30.75 9.31 -21.35
CA ASN A 47 -30.99 8.15 -20.53
C ASN A 47 -29.71 7.68 -19.79
N ILE A 48 -28.64 8.46 -19.85
CA ILE A 48 -27.40 8.12 -19.14
C ILE A 48 -27.15 9.05 -17.96
N GLU A 49 -26.41 8.54 -17.02
CA GLU A 49 -25.87 9.25 -15.87
C GLU A 49 -24.41 8.85 -15.71
N PHE A 50 -23.53 9.83 -15.49
CA PHE A 50 -22.09 9.59 -15.36
C PHE A 50 -21.70 9.46 -13.91
N PHE A 51 -20.81 8.52 -13.63
CA PHE A 51 -20.23 8.28 -12.32
C PHE A 51 -18.72 8.15 -12.46
N ASP A 52 -17.99 8.74 -11.54
CA ASP A 52 -16.52 8.64 -11.57
C ASP A 52 -16.03 7.24 -11.19
N THR A 53 -16.91 6.45 -10.53
CA THR A 53 -16.55 5.09 -10.09
C THR A 53 -17.74 4.13 -10.15
N PRO A 54 -17.47 2.82 -10.31
CA PRO A 54 -18.49 1.76 -10.22
C PRO A 54 -19.30 1.80 -8.92
N GLU A 55 -18.64 2.07 -7.78
CA GLU A 55 -19.29 2.09 -6.47
C GLU A 55 -20.28 3.25 -6.33
N GLN A 56 -19.99 4.39 -6.96
CA GLN A 56 -20.96 5.49 -7.03
C GLN A 56 -22.20 5.11 -7.85
N ALA A 57 -22.00 4.38 -8.95
CA ALA A 57 -23.12 3.86 -9.73
C ALA A 57 -23.93 2.82 -8.94
N GLU A 58 -23.27 1.93 -8.19
CA GLU A 58 -23.94 0.96 -7.33
C GLU A 58 -24.68 1.63 -6.17
N ALA A 59 -24.09 2.65 -5.54
CA ALA A 59 -24.75 3.45 -4.51
C ALA A 59 -25.99 4.19 -5.05
N ALA A 60 -25.97 4.56 -6.35
CA ALA A 60 -27.12 5.15 -7.05
C ALA A 60 -28.15 4.10 -7.53
N GLY A 61 -27.95 2.82 -7.22
CA GLY A 61 -28.88 1.72 -7.53
C GLY A 61 -28.67 1.05 -8.88
N TYR A 62 -27.60 1.33 -9.58
CA TYR A 62 -27.25 0.64 -10.81
C TYR A 62 -26.49 -0.66 -10.53
N ARG A 63 -26.72 -1.69 -11.33
CA ARG A 63 -25.97 -2.95 -11.27
C ARG A 63 -24.97 -3.07 -12.43
N PRO A 64 -23.87 -3.85 -12.29
CA PRO A 64 -22.92 -4.02 -13.37
C PRO A 64 -23.54 -4.72 -14.58
N SER A 65 -23.11 -4.35 -15.78
CA SER A 65 -23.45 -5.07 -17.01
C SER A 65 -22.88 -6.50 -16.95
N LYS A 66 -23.68 -7.51 -17.39
CA LYS A 66 -23.20 -8.90 -17.48
C LYS A 66 -21.99 -9.09 -18.42
N ARG A 67 -21.77 -8.14 -19.34
CA ARG A 67 -20.62 -8.14 -20.25
C ARG A 67 -19.36 -7.51 -19.63
N ALA A 68 -19.51 -6.84 -18.49
CA ALA A 68 -18.41 -6.16 -17.80
C ALA A 68 -17.49 -7.10 -17.00
N ALA A 69 -17.81 -8.39 -16.85
CA ALA A 69 -16.99 -9.30 -16.06
C ALA A 69 -15.59 -9.52 -16.67
N GLY A 70 -15.47 -9.62 -17.99
CA GLY A 70 -14.16 -9.66 -18.67
C GLY A 70 -13.41 -8.33 -18.59
N ASP A 71 -14.14 -7.23 -18.71
CA ASP A 71 -13.60 -5.88 -18.62
C ASP A 71 -13.07 -5.57 -17.20
N GLN A 72 -13.70 -6.12 -16.14
CA GLN A 72 -13.25 -5.94 -14.76
C GLN A 72 -11.87 -6.53 -14.50
N THR A 73 -11.57 -7.72 -15.07
CA THR A 73 -10.25 -8.34 -14.91
C THR A 73 -9.16 -7.53 -15.61
N GLN A 74 -9.44 -7.03 -16.83
CA GLN A 74 -8.50 -6.17 -17.55
C GLN A 74 -8.29 -4.83 -16.84
N LEU A 75 -9.34 -4.24 -16.28
CA LEU A 75 -9.23 -3.01 -15.51
C LEU A 75 -8.45 -3.22 -14.21
N ALA A 76 -8.68 -4.31 -13.50
CA ALA A 76 -7.95 -4.64 -12.29
C ALA A 76 -6.45 -4.78 -12.59
N ALA A 77 -6.09 -5.51 -13.66
CA ALA A 77 -4.72 -5.64 -14.12
C ALA A 77 -4.10 -4.29 -14.54
N HIS A 78 -4.88 -3.44 -15.23
CA HIS A 78 -4.44 -2.09 -15.60
C HIS A 78 -4.21 -1.21 -14.36
N HIS A 79 -5.13 -1.21 -13.40
CA HIS A 79 -4.96 -0.49 -12.15
C HIS A 79 -3.75 -0.98 -11.35
N ALA A 80 -3.55 -2.31 -11.26
CA ALA A 80 -2.38 -2.88 -10.61
C ALA A 80 -1.07 -2.41 -11.27
N HIS A 81 -1.03 -2.35 -12.60
CA HIS A 81 0.11 -1.82 -13.35
C HIS A 81 0.36 -0.33 -13.05
N LEU A 82 -0.69 0.51 -13.06
CA LEU A 82 -0.57 1.94 -12.71
C LEU A 82 -0.05 2.14 -11.30
N VAL A 83 -0.56 1.37 -10.34
CA VAL A 83 -0.12 1.43 -8.94
C VAL A 83 1.32 0.94 -8.79
N ALA A 84 1.72 -0.14 -9.47
CA ALA A 84 3.10 -0.60 -9.47
C ALA A 84 4.06 0.46 -10.02
N THR A 85 3.71 1.10 -11.15
CA THR A 85 4.48 2.22 -11.72
C THR A 85 4.59 3.38 -10.73
N ALA A 86 3.50 3.73 -10.07
CA ALA A 86 3.48 4.78 -9.04
C ALA A 86 4.36 4.44 -7.84
N CYS A 87 4.32 3.20 -7.35
CA CYS A 87 5.20 2.72 -6.29
C CYS A 87 6.68 2.86 -6.68
N ARG A 88 7.06 2.43 -7.89
CA ARG A 88 8.44 2.57 -8.39
C ARG A 88 8.86 4.04 -8.48
N TYR A 89 7.98 4.90 -8.95
CA TYR A 89 8.25 6.34 -8.99
C TYR A 89 8.50 6.91 -7.58
N ILE A 90 7.67 6.52 -6.59
CA ILE A 90 7.85 6.95 -5.19
C ILE A 90 9.16 6.40 -4.61
N GLU A 91 9.55 5.16 -4.93
CA GLU A 91 10.79 4.53 -4.47
C GLU A 91 12.05 5.25 -4.97
N GLN A 92 12.02 5.72 -6.22
CA GLN A 92 13.15 6.37 -6.90
C GLN A 92 13.26 7.86 -6.57
N ALA A 93 12.20 8.47 -6.06
CA ALA A 93 12.16 9.89 -5.76
C ALA A 93 13.06 10.22 -4.55
N GLU A 94 13.89 11.24 -4.68
CA GLU A 94 14.71 11.78 -3.57
C GLU A 94 13.82 12.43 -2.50
N THR A 95 12.78 13.14 -2.94
CA THR A 95 11.77 13.71 -2.06
C THR A 95 10.40 13.11 -2.33
N PRO A 96 9.55 12.90 -1.31
CA PRO A 96 8.23 12.33 -1.51
C PRO A 96 7.42 13.15 -2.50
N PRO A 97 7.00 12.57 -3.64
CA PRO A 97 6.19 13.28 -4.62
C PRO A 97 4.81 13.61 -4.05
N SER A 98 4.22 14.69 -4.54
CA SER A 98 2.86 15.08 -4.21
C SER A 98 1.85 14.09 -4.81
N LEU A 99 0.63 14.04 -4.22
CA LEU A 99 -0.45 13.21 -4.75
C LEU A 99 -0.78 13.57 -6.21
N ASP A 100 -0.76 14.87 -6.54
CA ASP A 100 -1.08 15.37 -7.88
C ASP A 100 -0.04 14.95 -8.93
N GLU A 101 1.23 14.90 -8.55
CA GLU A 101 2.31 14.42 -9.43
C GLU A 101 2.13 12.94 -9.76
N VAL A 102 1.90 12.11 -8.73
CA VAL A 102 1.75 10.66 -8.93
C VAL A 102 0.45 10.33 -9.66
N ALA A 103 -0.64 11.06 -9.39
CA ALA A 103 -1.90 10.90 -10.09
C ALA A 103 -1.77 11.28 -11.58
N ARG A 104 -1.03 12.35 -11.88
CA ARG A 104 -0.76 12.78 -13.28
C ARG A 104 0.05 11.73 -14.02
N LEU A 105 1.05 11.12 -13.38
CA LEU A 105 1.80 10.01 -13.95
C LEU A 105 0.89 8.82 -14.31
N ALA A 106 -0.09 8.54 -13.44
CA ALA A 106 -1.06 7.47 -13.66
C ALA A 106 -2.18 7.84 -14.66
N GLY A 107 -2.27 9.10 -15.12
CA GLY A 107 -3.35 9.58 -16.00
C GLY A 107 -4.71 9.65 -15.32
N LEU A 108 -4.74 9.73 -13.98
CA LEU A 108 -5.96 9.76 -13.17
C LEU A 108 -6.11 11.09 -12.42
N SER A 109 -7.33 11.41 -12.00
CA SER A 109 -7.53 12.49 -11.01
C SER A 109 -6.93 12.08 -9.66
N ALA A 110 -6.47 13.05 -8.86
CA ALA A 110 -5.88 12.79 -7.54
C ALA A 110 -6.79 11.96 -6.63
N PHE A 111 -8.10 12.25 -6.63
CA PHE A 111 -9.09 11.53 -5.85
C PHE A 111 -9.23 10.06 -6.30
N HIS A 112 -9.36 9.85 -7.62
CA HIS A 112 -9.47 8.50 -8.18
C HIS A 112 -8.20 7.69 -7.95
N PHE A 113 -7.02 8.28 -8.22
CA PHE A 113 -5.74 7.63 -7.97
C PHE A 113 -5.59 7.22 -6.49
N HIS A 114 -5.90 8.13 -5.55
CA HIS A 114 -5.82 7.84 -4.13
C HIS A 114 -6.66 6.61 -3.74
N ARG A 115 -7.89 6.51 -4.28
CA ARG A 115 -8.78 5.37 -4.01
C ARG A 115 -8.24 4.07 -4.59
N VAL A 116 -7.83 4.08 -5.87
CA VAL A 116 -7.27 2.92 -6.56
C VAL A 116 -6.01 2.44 -5.84
N PHE A 117 -5.11 3.36 -5.50
CA PHE A 117 -3.88 3.03 -4.78
C PHE A 117 -4.18 2.38 -3.42
N LYS A 118 -5.08 2.99 -2.64
CA LYS A 118 -5.48 2.44 -1.33
C LYS A 118 -6.21 1.10 -1.45
N ALA A 119 -7.06 0.92 -2.45
CA ALA A 119 -7.76 -0.34 -2.68
C ALA A 119 -6.80 -1.49 -3.01
N ILE A 120 -5.71 -1.22 -3.75
CA ILE A 120 -4.73 -2.23 -4.16
C ILE A 120 -3.68 -2.49 -3.08
N THR A 121 -3.10 -1.43 -2.49
CA THR A 121 -2.00 -1.58 -1.54
C THR A 121 -2.44 -1.68 -0.07
N GLY A 122 -3.66 -1.26 0.24
CA GLY A 122 -4.13 -1.06 1.62
C GLY A 122 -3.59 0.21 2.27
N LEU A 123 -2.74 0.98 1.58
CA LEU A 123 -2.07 2.19 2.06
C LEU A 123 -2.47 3.41 1.22
N THR A 124 -2.40 4.59 1.82
CA THR A 124 -2.42 5.83 1.02
C THR A 124 -1.07 6.03 0.34
N PRO A 125 -0.96 6.78 -0.79
CA PRO A 125 0.32 7.11 -1.43
C PRO A 125 1.32 7.76 -0.46
N LYS A 126 0.86 8.69 0.37
CA LYS A 126 1.66 9.31 1.43
C LYS A 126 2.10 8.28 2.48
N GLY A 127 1.23 7.34 2.83
CA GLY A 127 1.55 6.26 3.77
C GLY A 127 2.62 5.33 3.23
N TYR A 128 2.55 4.97 1.95
CA TYR A 128 3.55 4.17 1.27
C TYR A 128 4.91 4.89 1.21
N ALA A 129 4.93 6.17 0.84
CA ALA A 129 6.16 6.98 0.85
C ALA A 129 6.78 7.09 2.26
N SER A 130 5.95 7.19 3.31
CA SER A 130 6.43 7.20 4.70
C SER A 130 7.04 5.87 5.12
N ALA A 131 6.45 4.74 4.69
CA ALA A 131 6.97 3.40 4.93
C ALA A 131 8.37 3.21 4.30
N LEU A 132 8.52 3.63 3.05
CA LEU A 132 9.81 3.59 2.36
C LEU A 132 10.88 4.44 3.06
N ARG A 133 10.49 5.63 3.53
CA ARG A 133 11.41 6.49 4.29
C ARG A 133 11.83 5.82 5.60
N ALA A 134 10.88 5.23 6.34
CA ALA A 134 11.18 4.50 7.56
C ALA A 134 12.12 3.30 7.29
N ARG A 135 11.93 2.60 6.17
CA ARG A 135 12.81 1.53 5.72
C ARG A 135 14.22 2.06 5.40
N LYS A 136 14.33 3.13 4.61
CA LYS A 136 15.63 3.77 4.29
C LYS A 136 16.41 4.16 5.56
N ILE A 137 15.70 4.68 6.58
CA ILE A 137 16.33 4.99 7.88
C ILE A 137 16.86 3.72 8.55
N ARG A 138 16.05 2.68 8.66
CA ARG A 138 16.49 1.42 9.28
C ARG A 138 17.72 0.85 8.58
N ASP A 139 17.69 0.79 7.26
CA ASP A 139 18.79 0.29 6.44
C ASP A 139 20.03 1.20 6.56
N GLY A 140 19.84 2.53 6.54
CA GLY A 140 20.92 3.50 6.71
C GLY A 140 21.58 3.44 8.08
N LEU A 141 20.81 3.31 9.15
CA LEU A 141 21.36 3.17 10.52
C LEU A 141 22.24 1.93 10.70
N LEU A 142 22.02 0.88 9.92
CA LEU A 142 22.84 -0.33 9.96
C LEU A 142 24.13 -0.20 9.15
N ASN A 143 24.15 0.66 8.12
CA ASN A 143 25.23 0.75 7.15
C ASN A 143 26.05 2.05 7.23
N GLU A 144 25.50 3.12 7.82
CA GLU A 144 26.10 4.45 7.83
C GLU A 144 26.95 4.74 9.06
N HIS A 145 27.91 5.65 8.92
CA HIS A 145 28.83 6.01 9.99
C HIS A 145 28.19 6.89 11.08
N SER A 146 27.11 7.61 10.78
CA SER A 146 26.40 8.43 11.77
C SER A 146 24.88 8.38 11.62
N VAL A 147 24.17 8.62 12.74
CA VAL A 147 22.72 8.77 12.75
C VAL A 147 22.26 9.93 11.87
N THR A 148 23.06 10.99 11.84
CA THR A 148 22.75 12.21 11.09
C THR A 148 22.80 11.97 9.59
N ASP A 149 23.77 11.21 9.09
CA ASP A 149 23.91 10.89 7.67
C ASP A 149 22.71 10.03 7.22
N ALA A 150 22.39 8.96 7.97
CA ALA A 150 21.22 8.13 7.71
C ALA A 150 19.89 8.92 7.65
N LEU A 151 19.77 9.99 8.44
CA LEU A 151 18.61 10.87 8.43
C LEU A 151 18.51 11.73 7.18
N TYR A 152 19.62 12.34 6.77
CA TYR A 152 19.64 13.16 5.57
C TYR A 152 19.40 12.34 4.31
N ASP A 153 20.01 11.16 4.22
CA ASP A 153 19.82 10.21 3.10
C ASP A 153 18.38 9.67 3.02
N ALA A 154 17.72 9.56 4.16
CA ALA A 154 16.30 9.23 4.20
C ALA A 154 15.36 10.43 3.93
N GLY A 155 15.90 11.63 3.67
CA GLY A 155 15.14 12.83 3.33
C GLY A 155 14.45 13.50 4.53
N PHE A 156 15.03 13.40 5.73
CA PHE A 156 14.55 14.17 6.90
C PHE A 156 15.25 15.53 6.96
N ASN A 157 14.45 16.59 6.99
CA ASN A 157 14.95 17.96 7.04
C ASN A 157 15.16 18.49 8.48
N SER A 158 14.88 17.67 9.52
CA SER A 158 14.95 18.07 10.92
C SER A 158 15.19 16.87 11.83
N ASN A 159 16.27 16.95 12.60
CA ASN A 159 16.61 15.95 13.62
C ASN A 159 15.53 15.85 14.70
N SER A 160 14.96 16.97 15.17
CA SER A 160 13.97 16.99 16.24
C SER A 160 12.73 16.15 15.89
N ARG A 161 12.17 16.31 14.69
CA ARG A 161 11.00 15.53 14.24
C ARG A 161 11.27 14.04 14.12
N PHE A 162 12.50 13.68 13.80
CA PHE A 162 12.88 12.28 13.75
C PHE A 162 12.95 11.70 15.15
N TYR A 163 13.64 12.35 16.11
CA TYR A 163 13.76 11.84 17.47
C TYR A 163 12.40 11.70 18.17
N GLU A 164 11.43 12.58 17.87
CA GLU A 164 10.05 12.46 18.35
C GLU A 164 9.33 11.20 17.83
N SER A 165 9.69 10.72 16.63
CA SER A 165 9.11 9.55 15.99
C SER A 165 9.99 8.30 16.06
N ALA A 166 11.18 8.40 16.60
CA ALA A 166 12.18 7.33 16.58
C ALA A 166 11.66 6.02 17.22
N ASP A 167 11.01 6.10 18.37
CA ASP A 167 10.45 4.93 19.05
C ASP A 167 9.40 4.23 18.19
N GLN A 168 8.60 4.99 17.44
CA GLN A 168 7.57 4.44 16.55
C GLN A 168 8.18 3.82 15.27
N LEU A 169 9.33 4.31 14.83
CA LEU A 169 9.98 3.87 13.59
C LEU A 169 10.98 2.74 13.81
N LEU A 170 11.64 2.72 14.97
CA LEU A 170 12.78 1.84 15.28
C LEU A 170 12.50 0.92 16.46
N GLY A 171 11.49 1.19 17.28
CA GLY A 171 11.23 0.48 18.53
C GLY A 171 12.32 0.67 19.57
N MET A 172 13.27 1.58 19.38
CA MET A 172 14.36 1.92 20.28
C MET A 172 15.00 3.25 19.90
N THR A 173 15.98 3.73 20.68
CA THR A 173 16.71 4.93 20.27
C THR A 173 17.52 4.69 18.99
N PRO A 174 17.73 5.69 18.14
CA PRO A 174 18.57 5.54 16.94
C PRO A 174 20.00 5.07 17.25
N THR A 175 20.54 5.47 18.39
CA THR A 175 21.87 5.07 18.83
C THR A 175 21.91 3.57 19.18
N ASP A 176 20.92 3.09 19.96
CA ASP A 176 20.83 1.66 20.32
C ASP A 176 20.58 0.80 19.10
N TYR A 177 19.70 1.27 18.17
CA TYR A 177 19.42 0.57 16.92
C TYR A 177 20.69 0.37 16.08
N ARG A 178 21.46 1.44 15.90
CA ARG A 178 22.74 1.41 15.17
C ARG A 178 23.79 0.55 15.86
N ALA A 179 23.79 0.52 17.19
CA ALA A 179 24.68 -0.30 17.99
C ALA A 179 24.23 -1.78 18.09
N GLY A 180 23.33 -2.23 17.22
CA GLY A 180 22.86 -3.61 17.21
C GLY A 180 21.97 -3.97 18.40
N GLY A 181 21.17 -3.00 18.91
CA GLY A 181 20.23 -3.23 19.99
C GLY A 181 20.87 -3.25 21.39
N THR A 182 21.97 -2.55 21.59
CA THR A 182 22.64 -2.45 22.90
C THR A 182 21.66 -2.09 24.00
N ASN A 183 21.74 -2.77 25.15
CA ASN A 183 20.86 -2.62 26.31
C ASN A 183 19.36 -2.86 26.04
N SER A 184 19.01 -3.54 24.96
CA SER A 184 17.62 -3.82 24.62
C SER A 184 17.32 -5.32 24.79
N GLU A 185 16.20 -5.63 25.44
CA GLU A 185 15.54 -6.93 25.35
C GLU A 185 14.57 -6.87 24.15
N ILE A 186 14.73 -7.80 23.22
CA ILE A 186 13.89 -7.90 22.02
C ILE A 186 13.15 -9.23 22.07
N ARG A 187 11.83 -9.17 22.12
CA ARG A 187 10.97 -10.35 22.01
C ARG A 187 10.59 -10.54 20.55
N PHE A 188 10.60 -11.77 20.09
CA PHE A 188 10.25 -12.07 18.71
C PHE A 188 9.36 -13.30 18.59
N ALA A 189 8.52 -13.30 17.58
CA ALA A 189 7.72 -14.46 17.17
C ALA A 189 7.81 -14.66 15.67
N VAL A 190 7.72 -15.92 15.26
CA VAL A 190 7.70 -16.34 13.86
C VAL A 190 6.33 -16.92 13.56
N GLY A 191 5.75 -16.50 12.45
CA GLY A 191 4.44 -16.96 11.96
C GLY A 191 4.47 -17.26 10.47
N GLN A 192 3.31 -17.64 9.94
CA GLN A 192 3.09 -17.87 8.51
C GLN A 192 2.14 -16.82 7.95
N CYS A 193 2.38 -16.38 6.72
CA CYS A 193 1.53 -15.48 5.98
C CYS A 193 1.48 -15.86 4.50
N SER A 194 0.66 -15.18 3.70
CA SER A 194 0.55 -15.43 2.25
C SER A 194 1.84 -15.15 1.46
N LEU A 195 2.83 -14.49 2.07
CA LEU A 195 4.13 -14.18 1.48
C LEU A 195 5.25 -15.10 2.00
N GLY A 196 4.93 -16.18 2.71
CA GLY A 196 5.88 -17.08 3.33
C GLY A 196 5.92 -16.91 4.86
N ALA A 197 7.09 -17.11 5.47
CA ALA A 197 7.29 -16.87 6.89
C ALA A 197 7.37 -15.36 7.18
N ILE A 198 6.85 -14.97 8.33
CA ILE A 198 6.98 -13.63 8.90
C ILE A 198 7.61 -13.72 10.29
N LEU A 199 8.61 -12.88 10.56
CA LEU A 199 9.13 -12.65 11.89
C LEU A 199 8.80 -11.24 12.33
N VAL A 200 8.24 -11.09 13.53
CA VAL A 200 8.00 -9.80 14.18
C VAL A 200 8.83 -9.74 15.44
N ALA A 201 9.57 -8.65 15.62
CA ALA A 201 10.39 -8.37 16.77
C ALA A 201 10.00 -7.04 17.43
N GLN A 202 9.91 -7.03 18.74
CA GLN A 202 9.49 -5.89 19.54
C GLN A 202 10.41 -5.70 20.75
N SER A 203 10.83 -4.46 21.00
CA SER A 203 11.46 -4.04 22.24
C SER A 203 10.41 -3.50 23.23
N GLN A 204 10.85 -2.99 24.36
CA GLN A 204 9.98 -2.30 25.32
C GLN A 204 9.38 -0.99 24.78
N ARG A 205 9.96 -0.41 23.70
CA ARG A 205 9.53 0.85 23.09
C ARG A 205 8.65 0.68 21.86
N GLY A 206 8.58 -0.55 21.31
CA GLY A 206 7.74 -0.86 20.16
C GLY A 206 8.37 -1.85 19.20
N VAL A 207 7.72 -2.04 18.07
CA VAL A 207 8.20 -2.94 17.00
C VAL A 207 9.52 -2.41 16.44
N CYS A 208 10.54 -3.28 16.38
CA CYS A 208 11.87 -2.94 15.88
C CYS A 208 12.24 -3.66 14.57
N ALA A 209 11.62 -4.80 14.28
CA ALA A 209 11.78 -5.47 12.99
C ALA A 209 10.52 -6.24 12.57
N ILE A 210 10.27 -6.27 11.26
CA ILE A 210 9.34 -7.19 10.59
C ILE A 210 10.08 -7.74 9.38
N LEU A 211 10.38 -9.03 9.40
CA LEU A 211 11.10 -9.71 8.34
C LEU A 211 10.15 -10.67 7.61
N LEU A 212 10.35 -10.82 6.30
CA LEU A 212 9.61 -11.74 5.45
C LEU A 212 10.58 -12.61 4.67
N GLY A 213 10.27 -13.88 4.51
CA GLY A 213 11.08 -14.82 3.74
C GLY A 213 10.47 -16.21 3.73
N ASP A 214 11.10 -17.12 3.00
CA ASP A 214 10.61 -18.50 2.87
C ASP A 214 11.12 -19.42 4.00
N ASP A 215 12.27 -19.08 4.62
CA ASP A 215 12.93 -19.87 5.66
C ASP A 215 12.84 -19.18 7.02
N PRO A 216 12.04 -19.71 7.97
CA PRO A 216 11.91 -19.18 9.32
C PRO A 216 13.24 -19.09 10.09
N ASP A 217 14.11 -20.11 9.95
CA ASP A 217 15.39 -20.13 10.63
C ASP A 217 16.35 -19.06 10.09
N LYS A 218 16.24 -18.75 8.79
CA LYS A 218 16.99 -17.65 8.20
C LYS A 218 16.52 -16.32 8.78
N LEU A 219 15.21 -16.10 8.94
CA LEU A 219 14.70 -14.86 9.53
C LEU A 219 15.20 -14.66 10.97
N VAL A 220 15.32 -15.74 11.74
CA VAL A 220 15.90 -15.67 13.11
C VAL A 220 17.38 -15.30 13.05
N ARG A 221 18.15 -15.89 12.15
CA ARG A 221 19.57 -15.52 11.95
C ARG A 221 19.71 -14.06 11.51
N ASP A 222 18.89 -13.61 10.54
CA ASP A 222 18.90 -12.24 10.07
C ASP A 222 18.57 -11.25 11.22
N LEU A 223 17.67 -11.63 12.14
CA LEU A 223 17.39 -10.84 13.35
C LEU A 223 18.58 -10.82 14.32
N GLN A 224 19.25 -11.97 14.51
CA GLN A 224 20.44 -12.07 15.37
C GLN A 224 21.59 -11.22 14.82
N ASP A 225 21.80 -11.24 13.51
CA ASP A 225 22.83 -10.44 12.86
C ASP A 225 22.52 -8.95 12.96
N GLN A 226 21.25 -8.57 12.78
CA GLN A 226 20.80 -7.18 12.89
C GLN A 226 20.94 -6.62 14.31
N PHE A 227 20.64 -7.43 15.32
CA PHE A 227 20.62 -7.02 16.73
C PHE A 227 21.61 -7.85 17.58
N ALA A 228 22.85 -7.92 17.12
CA ALA A 228 23.90 -8.74 17.72
C ALA A 228 24.25 -8.36 19.18
N GLN A 229 23.87 -7.17 19.63
CA GLN A 229 24.12 -6.68 21.01
C GLN A 229 22.86 -6.70 21.88
N ALA A 230 21.71 -7.14 21.34
CA ALA A 230 20.47 -7.26 22.09
C ALA A 230 20.34 -8.62 22.77
N GLN A 231 19.57 -8.66 23.85
CA GLN A 231 19.08 -9.91 24.41
C GLN A 231 17.84 -10.34 23.63
N LEU A 232 17.97 -11.35 22.76
CA LEU A 232 16.84 -11.90 22.01
C LEU A 232 16.11 -12.96 22.83
N VAL A 233 14.82 -12.80 23.00
CA VAL A 233 13.96 -13.70 23.78
C VAL A 233 12.80 -14.18 22.90
N GLY A 234 12.58 -15.49 22.83
CA GLY A 234 11.39 -16.04 22.19
C GLY A 234 10.13 -15.47 22.88
N ALA A 235 9.19 -15.02 22.08
CA ALA A 235 7.95 -14.43 22.62
C ALA A 235 7.09 -15.47 23.35
N ASP A 236 6.27 -14.97 24.27
CA ASP A 236 5.28 -15.81 24.92
C ASP A 236 4.09 -16.11 23.98
N ARG A 237 3.26 -17.08 24.40
CA ARG A 237 2.08 -17.52 23.62
C ARG A 237 1.11 -16.37 23.35
N HIS A 238 1.06 -15.34 24.18
CA HIS A 238 0.17 -14.20 23.99
C HIS A 238 0.65 -13.35 22.81
N PHE A 239 1.94 -13.07 22.73
CA PHE A 239 2.52 -12.31 21.62
C PHE A 239 2.41 -13.07 20.29
N GLU A 240 2.64 -14.40 20.31
CA GLU A 240 2.43 -15.24 19.11
C GLU A 240 0.99 -15.18 18.61
N GLN A 241 0.00 -15.26 19.52
CA GLN A 241 -1.41 -15.12 19.16
C GLN A 241 -1.73 -13.73 18.61
N LEU A 242 -1.18 -12.67 19.19
CA LEU A 242 -1.35 -11.32 18.70
C LEU A 242 -0.84 -11.17 17.27
N ILE A 243 0.37 -11.67 16.97
CA ILE A 243 0.93 -11.64 15.63
C ILE A 243 0.04 -12.42 14.64
N ALA A 244 -0.41 -13.63 15.02
CA ALA A 244 -1.30 -14.42 14.17
C ALA A 244 -2.64 -13.70 13.88
N GLN A 245 -3.22 -13.02 14.86
CA GLN A 245 -4.46 -12.24 14.68
C GLN A 245 -4.22 -11.04 13.77
N VAL A 246 -3.14 -10.29 13.94
CA VAL A 246 -2.80 -9.14 13.12
C VAL A 246 -2.54 -9.57 11.67
N VAL A 247 -1.77 -10.62 11.46
CA VAL A 247 -1.50 -11.18 10.13
C VAL A 247 -2.82 -11.60 9.46
N GLY A 248 -3.66 -12.38 10.15
CA GLY A 248 -4.95 -12.83 9.63
C GLY A 248 -5.88 -11.65 9.27
N PHE A 249 -5.94 -10.61 10.11
CA PHE A 249 -6.72 -9.40 9.82
C PHE A 249 -6.21 -8.64 8.59
N ILE A 250 -4.90 -8.57 8.41
CA ILE A 250 -4.29 -7.85 7.29
C ILE A 250 -4.46 -8.63 5.97
N GLU A 251 -4.46 -9.94 6.03
CA GLU A 251 -4.68 -10.79 4.86
C GLU A 251 -6.13 -10.85 4.38
N ALA A 252 -7.08 -10.50 5.23
CA ALA A 252 -8.49 -10.42 4.88
C ALA A 252 -8.95 -8.93 4.82
N PRO A 253 -9.25 -8.35 3.64
CA PRO A 253 -9.27 -8.94 2.29
C PRO A 253 -7.87 -9.10 1.68
N ALA A 254 -7.75 -10.04 0.75
CA ALA A 254 -6.49 -10.31 0.02
C ALA A 254 -6.11 -9.14 -0.90
N LEU A 255 -5.49 -8.11 -0.33
CA LEU A 255 -5.08 -6.89 -1.05
C LEU A 255 -3.72 -7.09 -1.73
N GLY A 256 -3.58 -6.51 -2.91
CA GLY A 256 -2.29 -6.40 -3.61
C GLY A 256 -1.82 -7.67 -4.31
N LEU A 257 -2.68 -8.68 -4.51
CA LEU A 257 -2.30 -9.92 -5.19
C LEU A 257 -1.75 -9.70 -6.61
N ASP A 258 -2.22 -8.64 -7.29
CA ASP A 258 -1.79 -8.29 -8.65
C ASP A 258 -0.51 -7.43 -8.67
N LEU A 259 0.06 -7.08 -7.51
CA LEU A 259 1.31 -6.32 -7.44
C LEU A 259 2.54 -7.24 -7.53
N PRO A 260 3.67 -6.75 -8.07
CA PRO A 260 4.97 -7.42 -7.94
C PRO A 260 5.30 -7.77 -6.49
N LEU A 261 5.97 -8.91 -6.28
CA LEU A 261 6.18 -9.49 -4.95
C LEU A 261 6.89 -8.55 -3.97
N ASP A 262 7.89 -7.81 -4.44
CA ASP A 262 8.65 -6.84 -3.64
C ASP A 262 7.77 -5.66 -3.15
N LEU A 263 6.88 -5.15 -4.02
CA LEU A 263 5.91 -4.13 -3.64
C LEU A 263 4.85 -4.66 -2.68
N ARG A 264 4.41 -5.91 -2.87
CA ARG A 264 3.50 -6.59 -1.94
C ARG A 264 4.13 -6.72 -0.55
N GLY A 265 5.39 -7.17 -0.48
CA GLY A 265 6.12 -7.29 0.76
C GLY A 265 6.22 -5.97 1.51
N THR A 266 6.59 -4.89 0.82
CA THR A 266 6.68 -3.54 1.40
C THR A 266 5.32 -3.06 1.95
N ALA A 267 4.25 -3.21 1.17
CA ALA A 267 2.91 -2.80 1.60
C ALA A 267 2.40 -3.67 2.77
N PHE A 268 2.67 -4.96 2.74
CA PHE A 268 2.27 -5.90 3.79
C PHE A 268 2.98 -5.60 5.11
N GLN A 269 4.31 -5.46 5.10
CA GLN A 269 5.10 -5.11 6.29
C GLN A 269 4.60 -3.82 6.94
N GLU A 270 4.34 -2.77 6.15
CA GLU A 270 3.84 -1.50 6.70
C GLU A 270 2.44 -1.64 7.31
N ARG A 271 1.57 -2.46 6.72
CA ARG A 271 0.25 -2.73 7.29
C ARG A 271 0.35 -3.46 8.63
N VAL A 272 1.22 -4.47 8.72
CA VAL A 272 1.52 -5.19 9.99
C VAL A 272 2.09 -4.21 11.01
N TRP A 273 3.05 -3.38 10.60
CA TRP A 273 3.69 -2.40 11.49
C TRP A 273 2.67 -1.42 12.08
N ARG A 274 1.76 -0.91 11.25
CA ARG A 274 0.70 0.00 11.71
C ARG A 274 -0.25 -0.68 12.67
N ALA A 275 -0.72 -1.87 12.33
CA ALA A 275 -1.66 -2.58 13.18
C ALA A 275 -1.08 -2.90 14.56
N LEU A 276 0.19 -3.30 14.63
CA LEU A 276 0.88 -3.56 15.90
C LEU A 276 1.17 -2.29 16.71
N ARG A 277 1.35 -1.16 16.06
CA ARG A 277 1.56 0.13 16.75
C ARG A 277 0.28 0.68 17.38
N ASP A 278 -0.87 0.38 16.78
CA ASP A 278 -2.18 0.88 17.21
C ASP A 278 -2.79 0.04 18.36
N ILE A 279 -2.10 -1.04 18.79
CA ILE A 279 -2.42 -1.90 19.96
C ILE A 279 -1.61 -1.49 21.17
#